data_3a956af8d736cf7db663151cd891c206
#
_entry.id   3a956af8d736cf7db663151cd891c206
#
_cell.length_a   1.000
_cell.length_b   1.000
_cell.length_c   1.000
_cell.angle_alpha   90.00
_cell.angle_beta   90.00
_cell.angle_gamma   90.00
#
_symmetry.space_group_name_H-M   'P 1'
#
loop_
_entity.id
_entity.type
_entity.pdbx_description
1 polymer ?
#
loop_
_entity_poly.entity_id
_entity_poly.type
_entity_poly.pdbx_seq_one_letter_code
_entity_poly.pdbx_strand_id
1 'polypeptide(L)'
;VEVHDKEQVAIAAEPYDTKEKESIFRVDYLGHGVIPVRLIVTNLGNRPISLRDARILFETATGERIQAAEPEDVERLMTAKERQGTKIRMPGPIPSIHTKPKASNQESEADFDTFEYQALAVEPHTTRAGFLFYNVSDLRHPLVGAKLYIKELRNADGQELFFFEIPFDKYLKSKSSQMN
;
A
#
# COMPACT_ATOMS: atom_id res chain seq x y z
N VAL A 1 -6.11 10.51 9.98
CA VAL A 1 -7.54 10.31 9.71
C VAL A 1 -8.10 11.59 9.10
N GLU A 2 -8.86 11.47 8.04
CA GLU A 2 -9.68 12.52 7.47
C GLU A 2 -11.15 12.14 7.57
N VAL A 3 -12.00 13.08 7.98
CA VAL A 3 -13.43 12.87 8.19
C VAL A 3 -14.21 13.90 7.39
N HIS A 4 -15.12 13.42 6.55
CA HIS A 4 -16.06 14.25 5.81
C HIS A 4 -17.45 14.12 6.43
N ASP A 5 -17.80 15.05 7.31
CA ASP A 5 -19.05 15.00 8.10
C ASP A 5 -20.31 15.03 7.23
N LYS A 6 -20.30 15.78 6.13
CA LYS A 6 -21.45 15.86 5.20
C LYS A 6 -21.70 14.56 4.48
N GLU A 7 -20.65 13.83 4.15
CA GLU A 7 -20.67 12.57 3.44
C GLU A 7 -20.71 11.37 4.39
N GLN A 8 -20.51 11.65 5.68
CA GLN A 8 -20.47 10.64 6.75
C GLN A 8 -19.46 9.53 6.48
N VAL A 9 -18.27 9.90 5.99
CA VAL A 9 -17.16 9.00 5.70
C VAL A 9 -15.91 9.42 6.46
N ALA A 10 -15.27 8.47 7.10
CA ALA A 10 -13.96 8.65 7.71
C ALA A 10 -12.95 7.70 7.06
N ILE A 11 -11.79 8.23 6.66
CA ILE A 11 -10.71 7.44 6.09
C ILE A 11 -9.43 7.68 6.87
N ALA A 12 -8.73 6.58 7.19
CA ALA A 12 -7.41 6.62 7.77
C ALA A 12 -6.41 5.83 6.92
N ALA A 13 -5.17 6.28 6.90
CA ALA A 13 -4.06 5.57 6.31
C ALA A 13 -2.93 5.45 7.33
N GLU A 14 -2.38 4.25 7.46
CA GLU A 14 -1.28 3.95 8.35
C GLU A 14 -0.15 3.27 7.56
N PRO A 15 1.00 3.94 7.36
CA PRO A 15 2.15 3.33 6.71
C PRO A 15 2.81 2.29 7.64
N TYR A 16 3.22 1.18 7.05
CA TYR A 16 4.01 0.14 7.71
C TYR A 16 5.47 0.29 7.29
N ASP A 17 6.13 1.30 7.87
CA ASP A 17 7.46 1.80 7.52
C ASP A 17 8.56 1.38 8.48
N THR A 18 8.31 0.39 9.34
CA THR A 18 9.30 -0.18 10.27
C THR A 18 9.30 -1.70 10.21
N LYS A 19 10.44 -2.31 10.50
CA LYS A 19 10.57 -3.77 10.55
C LYS A 19 9.61 -4.42 11.55
N GLU A 20 9.32 -3.74 12.65
CA GLU A 20 8.37 -4.21 13.65
C GLU A 20 6.95 -4.31 13.06
N LYS A 21 6.47 -3.25 12.40
CA LYS A 21 5.16 -3.26 11.74
C LYS A 21 5.11 -4.27 10.59
N GLU A 22 6.17 -4.31 9.79
CA GLU A 22 6.28 -5.20 8.64
C GLU A 22 6.27 -6.69 9.04
N SER A 23 6.58 -7.02 10.28
CA SER A 23 6.70 -8.42 10.76
C SER A 23 5.42 -9.26 10.64
N ILE A 24 4.28 -8.66 10.35
CA ILE A 24 3.02 -9.38 10.05
C ILE A 24 3.04 -10.07 8.69
N PHE A 25 3.87 -9.58 7.76
CA PHE A 25 3.99 -10.10 6.41
C PHE A 25 5.07 -11.19 6.35
N ARG A 26 4.94 -12.08 5.37
CA ARG A 26 5.93 -13.13 5.08
C ARG A 26 7.13 -12.59 4.33
N VAL A 27 6.92 -11.47 3.62
CA VAL A 27 7.88 -10.86 2.72
C VAL A 27 8.45 -9.57 3.31
N ASP A 28 9.75 -9.34 3.11
CA ASP A 28 10.45 -8.07 3.42
C ASP A 28 10.15 -7.00 2.36
N TYR A 29 8.97 -6.39 2.38
CA TYR A 29 8.56 -5.37 1.43
C TYR A 29 9.44 -4.13 1.48
N LEU A 30 9.75 -3.62 2.69
CA LEU A 30 10.59 -2.44 2.89
C LEU A 30 11.99 -2.66 2.32
N GLY A 31 12.55 -3.85 2.53
CA GLY A 31 13.83 -4.23 1.96
C GLY A 31 13.84 -4.20 0.43
N HIS A 32 12.70 -4.32 -0.22
CA HIS A 32 12.53 -4.28 -1.68
C HIS A 32 12.02 -2.94 -2.21
N GLY A 33 11.90 -1.91 -1.35
CA GLY A 33 11.46 -0.58 -1.73
C GLY A 33 9.95 -0.47 -1.93
N VAL A 34 9.18 -1.37 -1.30
CA VAL A 34 7.71 -1.34 -1.28
C VAL A 34 7.24 -0.92 0.11
N ILE A 35 6.34 0.05 0.19
CA ILE A 35 5.68 0.41 1.46
C ILE A 35 4.26 -0.13 1.48
N PRO A 36 3.94 -1.03 2.43
CA PRO A 36 2.56 -1.37 2.73
C PRO A 36 1.89 -0.21 3.48
N VAL A 37 0.71 0.21 3.01
CA VAL A 37 -0.11 1.23 3.68
C VAL A 37 -1.45 0.60 4.04
N ARG A 38 -1.76 0.54 5.32
CA ARG A 38 -3.06 0.10 5.81
C ARG A 38 -4.09 1.19 5.57
N LEU A 39 -5.05 0.90 4.71
CA LEU A 39 -6.23 1.72 4.48
C LEU A 39 -7.36 1.28 5.41
N ILE A 40 -8.04 2.23 6.03
CA ILE A 40 -9.21 2.00 6.89
C ILE A 40 -10.30 2.94 6.43
N VAL A 41 -11.42 2.41 5.95
CA VAL A 41 -12.58 3.18 5.50
C VAL A 41 -13.75 2.87 6.40
N THR A 42 -14.31 3.90 7.02
CA THR A 42 -15.49 3.82 7.89
C THR A 42 -16.65 4.58 7.28
N ASN A 43 -17.75 3.91 7.07
CA ASN A 43 -19.01 4.51 6.67
C ASN A 43 -19.82 4.83 7.95
N LEU A 44 -19.95 6.11 8.25
CA LEU A 44 -20.73 6.61 9.38
C LEU A 44 -22.21 6.85 9.01
N GLY A 45 -22.52 6.79 7.72
CA GLY A 45 -23.84 7.05 7.16
C GLY A 45 -24.76 5.84 7.18
N ASN A 46 -26.00 6.08 6.72
CA ASN A 46 -27.06 5.07 6.68
C ASN A 46 -27.20 4.37 5.31
N ARG A 47 -26.33 4.67 4.37
CA ARG A 47 -26.34 4.12 3.00
C ARG A 47 -24.95 3.63 2.62
N PRO A 48 -24.85 2.59 1.76
CA PRO A 48 -23.54 2.05 1.38
C PRO A 48 -22.72 3.05 0.55
N ILE A 49 -21.39 2.94 0.64
CA ILE A 49 -20.41 3.68 -0.15
C ILE A 49 -19.72 2.69 -1.07
N SER A 50 -19.64 3.04 -2.36
CA SER A 50 -18.93 2.25 -3.36
C SER A 50 -17.48 2.71 -3.50
N LEU A 51 -16.56 1.75 -3.47
CA LEU A 51 -15.14 1.93 -3.79
C LEU A 51 -14.77 1.27 -5.13
N ARG A 52 -15.75 0.77 -5.88
CA ARG A 52 -15.50 0.01 -7.12
C ARG A 52 -14.63 0.75 -8.12
N ASP A 53 -14.87 2.06 -8.28
CA ASP A 53 -14.14 2.92 -9.21
C ASP A 53 -13.10 3.79 -8.49
N ALA A 54 -12.94 3.60 -7.17
CA ALA A 54 -12.06 4.43 -6.36
C ALA A 54 -10.60 4.29 -6.80
N ARG A 55 -9.93 5.44 -6.92
CA ARG A 55 -8.49 5.51 -7.15
C ARG A 55 -7.79 5.93 -5.87
N ILE A 56 -6.97 5.04 -5.35
CA ILE A 56 -6.24 5.22 -4.10
C ILE A 56 -4.76 5.29 -4.45
N LEU A 57 -4.21 6.50 -4.43
CA LEU A 57 -2.91 6.83 -4.97
C LEU A 57 -1.98 7.32 -3.85
N PHE A 58 -0.75 6.87 -3.88
CA PHE A 58 0.32 7.46 -3.08
C PHE A 58 0.85 8.69 -3.82
N GLU A 59 0.61 9.88 -3.28
CA GLU A 59 1.11 11.13 -3.85
C GLU A 59 2.38 11.56 -3.11
N THR A 60 3.48 11.68 -3.84
CA THR A 60 4.78 12.08 -3.29
C THR A 60 4.83 13.58 -2.97
N ALA A 61 5.87 14.03 -2.26
CA ALA A 61 6.10 15.46 -2.00
C ALA A 61 6.23 16.31 -3.28
N THR A 62 6.60 15.70 -4.40
CA THR A 62 6.72 16.38 -5.70
C THR A 62 5.43 16.35 -6.52
N GLY A 63 4.36 15.73 -6.00
CA GLY A 63 3.07 15.59 -6.67
C GLY A 63 2.98 14.42 -7.64
N GLU A 64 4.00 13.56 -7.71
CA GLU A 64 3.92 12.31 -8.46
C GLU A 64 2.93 11.35 -7.80
N ARG A 65 2.12 10.68 -8.61
CA ARG A 65 1.08 9.75 -8.17
C ARG A 65 1.42 8.33 -8.53
N ILE A 66 1.63 7.51 -7.51
CA ILE A 66 1.97 6.10 -7.62
C ILE A 66 0.71 5.28 -7.35
N GLN A 67 0.39 4.36 -8.25
CA GLN A 67 -0.69 3.39 -8.05
C GLN A 67 -0.24 2.26 -7.12
N ALA A 68 -1.19 1.62 -6.46
CA ALA A 68 -0.90 0.40 -5.74
C ALA A 68 -0.38 -0.68 -6.70
N ALA A 69 0.65 -1.37 -6.28
CA ALA A 69 1.28 -2.45 -7.05
C ALA A 69 0.41 -3.71 -6.97
N GLU A 70 0.29 -4.39 -8.09
CA GLU A 70 -0.28 -5.72 -8.18
C GLU A 70 0.72 -6.78 -7.66
N PRO A 71 0.27 -7.98 -7.27
CA PRO A 71 1.16 -9.04 -6.80
C PRO A 71 2.33 -9.32 -7.74
N GLU A 72 2.09 -9.35 -9.05
CA GLU A 72 3.10 -9.62 -10.07
C GLU A 72 4.16 -8.51 -10.18
N ASP A 73 3.79 -7.27 -9.91
CA ASP A 73 4.73 -6.14 -9.92
C ASP A 73 5.68 -6.22 -8.72
N VAL A 74 5.15 -6.55 -7.54
CA VAL A 74 5.94 -6.77 -6.34
C VAL A 74 6.91 -7.93 -6.55
N GLU A 75 6.45 -9.03 -7.13
CA GLU A 75 7.26 -10.19 -7.46
C GLU A 75 8.44 -9.84 -8.39
N ARG A 76 8.18 -9.03 -9.42
CA ARG A 76 9.25 -8.52 -10.32
C ARG A 76 10.29 -7.70 -9.57
N LEU A 77 9.87 -6.83 -8.64
CA LEU A 77 10.79 -6.03 -7.83
C LEU A 77 11.70 -6.91 -6.97
N MET A 78 11.15 -7.91 -6.32
CA MET A 78 11.90 -8.89 -5.51
C MET A 78 12.94 -9.63 -6.34
N THR A 79 12.51 -10.17 -7.48
CA THR A 79 13.40 -10.94 -8.38
C THR A 79 14.50 -10.07 -8.99
N ALA A 80 14.21 -8.81 -9.33
CA ALA A 80 15.19 -7.88 -9.90
C ALA A 80 16.31 -7.57 -8.91
N LYS A 81 16.00 -7.36 -7.64
CA LYS A 81 16.98 -7.06 -6.59
C LYS A 81 17.87 -8.27 -6.28
N GLU A 82 17.33 -9.47 -6.24
CA GLU A 82 18.12 -10.70 -6.08
C GLU A 82 19.15 -10.87 -7.20
N ARG A 83 18.80 -10.55 -8.44
CA ARG A 83 19.73 -10.62 -9.59
C ARG A 83 20.86 -9.61 -9.50
N GLN A 84 20.63 -8.43 -8.90
CA GLN A 84 21.69 -7.44 -8.71
C GLN A 84 22.68 -7.82 -7.60
N GLY A 85 22.26 -8.59 -6.61
CA GLY A 85 23.12 -9.08 -5.53
C GLY A 85 24.07 -10.21 -5.90
N THR A 86 23.82 -10.92 -7.01
CA THR A 86 24.56 -12.14 -7.37
C THR A 86 25.49 -11.93 -8.59
N LYS A 87 26.35 -10.91 -8.56
CA LYS A 87 27.45 -10.79 -9.53
C LYS A 87 28.71 -11.50 -9.02
N ILE A 88 28.65 -12.82 -8.85
CA ILE A 88 29.85 -13.65 -8.79
C ILE A 88 30.17 -14.08 -10.23
N ARG A 89 31.14 -13.40 -10.84
CA ARG A 89 31.71 -13.82 -12.11
C ARG A 89 32.54 -15.08 -11.87
N MET A 90 31.94 -16.25 -12.08
CA MET A 90 32.70 -17.49 -12.22
C MET A 90 33.02 -17.70 -13.72
N PRO A 91 34.29 -17.89 -14.09
CA PRO A 91 34.65 -18.27 -15.44
C PRO A 91 34.46 -19.79 -15.59
N GLY A 92 33.51 -20.19 -16.41
CA GLY A 92 33.26 -21.60 -16.78
C GLY A 92 31.88 -21.81 -17.41
N PRO A 93 31.70 -22.77 -18.33
CA PRO A 93 30.39 -23.10 -18.90
C PRO A 93 29.54 -23.82 -17.86
N ILE A 94 28.59 -23.13 -17.27
CA ILE A 94 27.61 -23.71 -16.34
C ILE A 94 26.36 -24.06 -17.15
N PRO A 95 25.83 -25.29 -17.10
CA PRO A 95 24.54 -25.62 -17.68
C PRO A 95 23.45 -24.77 -17.05
N SER A 96 22.57 -24.18 -17.87
CA SER A 96 21.43 -23.39 -17.43
C SER A 96 20.48 -24.28 -16.63
N ILE A 97 20.56 -24.17 -15.30
CA ILE A 97 19.59 -24.77 -14.39
C ILE A 97 18.37 -23.84 -14.41
N HIS A 98 17.28 -24.29 -15.00
CA HIS A 98 15.98 -23.66 -14.82
C HIS A 98 15.57 -23.87 -13.36
N THR A 99 15.92 -22.95 -12.49
CA THR A 99 15.38 -22.90 -11.12
C THR A 99 13.90 -22.54 -11.19
N LYS A 100 13.07 -23.41 -10.61
CA LYS A 100 11.65 -23.11 -10.36
C LYS A 100 11.53 -21.78 -9.62
N PRO A 101 10.44 -21.02 -9.83
CA PRO A 101 10.19 -19.79 -9.05
C PRO A 101 10.31 -20.10 -7.57
N LYS A 102 11.10 -19.29 -6.87
CA LYS A 102 11.39 -19.47 -5.46
C LYS A 102 10.14 -19.25 -4.59
N ALA A 103 10.21 -19.74 -3.36
CA ALA A 103 9.18 -19.60 -2.33
C ALA A 103 8.69 -18.16 -2.10
N SER A 104 9.49 -17.14 -2.43
CA SER A 104 9.12 -15.71 -2.33
C SER A 104 7.86 -15.33 -3.12
N ASN A 105 7.57 -15.99 -4.24
CA ASN A 105 6.40 -15.69 -5.06
C ASN A 105 5.11 -16.18 -4.36
N GLN A 106 5.13 -17.38 -3.81
CA GLN A 106 4.00 -17.93 -3.05
C GLN A 106 3.76 -17.17 -1.75
N GLU A 107 4.81 -16.61 -1.15
CA GLU A 107 4.72 -15.82 0.07
C GLU A 107 4.10 -14.44 -0.19
N SER A 108 4.46 -13.75 -1.29
CA SER A 108 3.83 -12.49 -1.65
C SER A 108 2.36 -12.66 -2.05
N GLU A 109 2.03 -13.66 -2.86
CA GLU A 109 0.63 -13.99 -3.18
C GLU A 109 -0.18 -14.26 -1.92
N ALA A 110 0.36 -15.05 -0.98
CA ALA A 110 -0.32 -15.36 0.28
C ALA A 110 -0.49 -14.12 1.19
N ASP A 111 0.43 -13.15 1.13
CA ASP A 111 0.28 -11.89 1.84
C ASP A 111 -0.81 -11.01 1.19
N PHE A 112 -0.86 -10.92 -0.14
CA PHE A 112 -1.94 -10.22 -0.84
C PHE A 112 -3.29 -10.86 -0.54
N ASP A 113 -3.43 -12.16 -0.67
CA ASP A 113 -4.67 -12.89 -0.37
C ASP A 113 -5.18 -12.64 1.06
N THR A 114 -4.24 -12.46 2.01
CA THR A 114 -4.57 -12.31 3.43
C THR A 114 -4.85 -10.85 3.82
N PHE A 115 -4.10 -9.91 3.25
CA PHE A 115 -4.01 -8.55 3.76
C PHE A 115 -4.48 -7.47 2.80
N GLU A 116 -4.55 -7.71 1.49
CA GLU A 116 -4.94 -6.70 0.52
C GLU A 116 -6.32 -6.10 0.81
N TYR A 117 -6.47 -4.80 0.54
CA TYR A 117 -7.76 -4.13 0.62
C TYR A 117 -8.67 -4.54 -0.55
N GLN A 118 -9.60 -5.42 -0.31
CA GLN A 118 -10.47 -6.02 -1.34
C GLN A 118 -11.91 -5.49 -1.33
N ALA A 119 -12.25 -4.59 -0.40
CA ALA A 119 -13.63 -4.14 -0.25
C ALA A 119 -14.04 -3.19 -1.39
N LEU A 120 -14.99 -3.62 -2.20
CA LEU A 120 -15.60 -2.80 -3.25
C LEU A 120 -16.73 -1.90 -2.75
N ALA A 121 -17.22 -2.13 -1.52
CA ALA A 121 -18.21 -1.32 -0.86
C ALA A 121 -18.03 -1.36 0.66
N VAL A 122 -18.49 -0.30 1.33
CA VAL A 122 -18.56 -0.21 2.79
C VAL A 122 -20.01 0.02 3.19
N GLU A 123 -20.57 -0.98 3.87
CA GLU A 123 -21.94 -0.96 4.33
C GLU A 123 -22.18 0.09 5.44
N PRO A 124 -23.41 0.54 5.65
CA PRO A 124 -23.74 1.49 6.71
C PRO A 124 -23.18 1.09 8.07
N HIS A 125 -22.60 2.04 8.79
CA HIS A 125 -22.05 1.86 10.14
C HIS A 125 -21.00 0.74 10.27
N THR A 126 -20.30 0.45 9.17
CA THR A 126 -19.22 -0.54 9.17
C THR A 126 -17.87 0.08 8.82
N THR A 127 -16.82 -0.65 9.18
CA THR A 127 -15.43 -0.33 8.80
C THR A 127 -14.85 -1.48 7.98
N ARG A 128 -14.13 -1.12 6.92
CA ARG A 128 -13.30 -2.05 6.14
C ARG A 128 -11.86 -1.61 6.21
N ALA A 129 -10.96 -2.57 6.32
CA ALA A 129 -9.53 -2.30 6.36
C ALA A 129 -8.77 -3.35 5.55
N GLY A 130 -7.63 -2.97 5.03
CA GLY A 130 -6.71 -3.83 4.30
C GLY A 130 -5.48 -3.03 3.88
N PHE A 131 -4.57 -3.65 3.16
CA PHE A 131 -3.32 -3.04 2.76
C PHE A 131 -3.29 -2.75 1.26
N LEU A 132 -2.58 -1.68 0.92
CA LEU A 132 -2.18 -1.32 -0.43
C LEU A 132 -0.66 -1.23 -0.43
N PHE A 133 -0.02 -1.72 -1.47
CA PHE A 133 1.44 -1.82 -1.57
C PHE A 133 1.94 -0.82 -2.62
N TYR A 134 2.86 0.08 -2.24
CA TYR A 134 3.35 1.12 -3.13
C TYR A 134 4.84 0.97 -3.39
N ASN A 135 5.23 0.91 -4.66
CA ASN A 135 6.64 0.92 -5.04
C ASN A 135 7.21 2.34 -4.87
N VAL A 136 8.09 2.47 -3.90
CA VAL A 136 8.77 3.73 -3.55
C VAL A 136 10.30 3.57 -3.60
N SER A 137 10.80 2.58 -4.34
CA SER A 137 12.22 2.22 -4.42
C SER A 137 13.11 3.38 -4.86
N ASP A 138 12.59 4.31 -5.66
CA ASP A 138 13.32 5.48 -6.17
C ASP A 138 13.31 6.67 -5.20
N LEU A 139 12.57 6.58 -4.09
CA LEU A 139 12.41 7.65 -3.11
C LEU A 139 13.27 7.43 -1.86
N ARG A 140 14.07 8.45 -1.47
CA ARG A 140 14.91 8.36 -0.27
C ARG A 140 14.11 8.45 1.03
N HIS A 141 13.12 9.33 1.07
CA HIS A 141 12.26 9.60 2.23
C HIS A 141 10.80 9.59 1.79
N PRO A 142 10.24 8.43 1.47
CA PRO A 142 8.97 8.34 0.73
C PRO A 142 7.78 8.96 1.46
N LEU A 143 7.77 8.98 2.79
CA LEU A 143 6.65 9.51 3.57
C LEU A 143 6.71 11.02 3.83
N VAL A 144 7.88 11.65 3.67
CA VAL A 144 8.07 13.08 3.98
C VAL A 144 7.34 13.92 2.92
N GLY A 145 6.36 14.73 3.34
CA GLY A 145 5.54 15.56 2.45
C GLY A 145 4.61 14.77 1.54
N ALA A 146 4.52 13.45 1.73
CA ALA A 146 3.64 12.59 0.96
C ALA A 146 2.28 12.42 1.64
N LYS A 147 1.30 11.98 0.86
CA LYS A 147 -0.08 11.71 1.32
C LYS A 147 -0.69 10.54 0.56
N LEU A 148 -1.70 9.94 1.15
CA LEU A 148 -2.61 9.09 0.42
C LEU A 148 -3.73 9.96 -0.18
N TYR A 149 -3.88 9.90 -1.50
CA TYR A 149 -4.90 10.64 -2.24
C TYR A 149 -5.96 9.67 -2.76
N ILE A 150 -7.23 9.93 -2.41
CA ILE A 150 -8.33 9.02 -2.73
C ILE A 150 -9.43 9.81 -3.41
N LYS A 151 -9.88 9.34 -4.55
CA LYS A 151 -10.95 9.94 -5.34
C LYS A 151 -11.86 8.89 -5.99
N GLU A 152 -12.94 9.36 -6.58
CA GLU A 152 -13.91 8.54 -7.31
C GLU A 152 -14.67 7.54 -6.41
N LEU A 153 -14.73 7.82 -5.08
CA LEU A 153 -15.70 7.14 -4.22
C LEU A 153 -17.11 7.61 -4.59
N ARG A 154 -18.09 6.72 -4.51
CA ARG A 154 -19.47 7.05 -4.84
C ARG A 154 -20.42 6.71 -3.70
N ASN A 155 -21.43 7.57 -3.53
CA ASN A 155 -22.55 7.26 -2.66
C ASN A 155 -23.51 6.26 -3.32
N ALA A 156 -24.55 5.86 -2.60
CA ALA A 156 -25.55 4.92 -3.11
C ALA A 156 -26.38 5.43 -4.31
N ASP A 157 -26.36 6.72 -4.59
CA ASP A 157 -27.01 7.33 -5.76
C ASP A 157 -26.05 7.41 -6.97
N GLY A 158 -24.83 6.91 -6.82
CA GLY A 158 -23.79 6.95 -7.84
C GLY A 158 -23.08 8.30 -7.97
N GLN A 159 -23.36 9.26 -7.08
CA GLN A 159 -22.69 10.56 -7.06
C GLN A 159 -21.29 10.40 -6.45
N GLU A 160 -20.32 11.04 -7.08
CA GLU A 160 -18.94 11.06 -6.58
C GLU A 160 -18.84 11.90 -5.30
N LEU A 161 -18.16 11.36 -4.29
CA LEU A 161 -17.83 12.07 -3.06
C LEU A 161 -16.61 12.96 -3.28
N PHE A 162 -16.39 13.95 -2.39
CA PHE A 162 -15.15 14.72 -2.42
C PHE A 162 -13.93 13.82 -2.23
N PHE A 163 -12.80 14.23 -2.79
CA PHE A 163 -11.55 13.50 -2.62
C PHE A 163 -11.05 13.61 -1.17
N PHE A 164 -10.30 12.60 -0.74
CA PHE A 164 -9.65 12.56 0.57
C PHE A 164 -8.15 12.71 0.40
N GLU A 165 -7.53 13.48 1.30
CA GLU A 165 -6.08 13.64 1.39
C GLU A 165 -5.60 13.32 2.79
N ILE A 166 -4.89 12.23 2.96
CA ILE A 166 -4.37 11.80 4.26
C ILE A 166 -2.85 12.01 4.30
N PRO A 167 -2.37 13.18 4.82
CA PRO A 167 -0.94 13.46 4.89
C PRO A 167 -0.23 12.54 5.88
N PHE A 168 0.92 12.00 5.50
CA PHE A 168 1.75 11.19 6.38
C PHE A 168 2.57 12.00 7.38
N ASP A 169 2.67 13.31 7.24
CA ASP A 169 3.39 14.18 8.17
C ASP A 169 2.85 14.11 9.61
N LYS A 170 1.53 13.92 9.76
CA LYS A 170 0.92 13.73 11.10
C LYS A 170 1.39 12.42 11.75
N TYR A 171 1.50 11.37 10.96
CA TYR A 171 2.03 10.08 11.38
C TYR A 171 3.52 10.21 11.78
N LEU A 172 4.34 10.87 10.97
CA LEU A 172 5.76 11.09 11.26
C LEU A 172 5.98 11.90 12.55
N LYS A 173 5.17 12.93 12.79
CA LYS A 173 5.22 13.72 14.03
C LYS A 173 4.84 12.89 15.25
N SER A 174 3.82 12.06 15.18
CA SER A 174 3.43 11.18 16.29
C SER A 174 4.52 10.16 16.62
N LYS A 175 5.17 9.60 15.60
CA LYS A 175 6.29 8.67 15.75
C LYS A 175 7.49 9.32 16.44
N SER A 176 7.86 10.54 16.06
CA SER A 176 8.98 11.26 16.69
C SER A 176 8.73 11.60 18.17
N SER A 177 7.45 11.83 18.54
CA SER A 177 7.05 12.13 19.92
C SER A 177 7.08 10.89 20.84
N GLN A 178 7.00 9.69 20.29
CA GLN A 178 7.05 8.44 21.05
C GLN A 178 8.51 7.95 21.29
N MET A 179 9.49 8.50 20.56
CA MET A 179 10.90 8.13 20.67
C MET A 179 11.68 9.04 21.63
N ASN A 180 11.08 10.09 22.19
CA ASN A 180 11.64 11.00 23.19
C ASN A 180 11.00 10.74 24.57
#